data_5ec40c76568b05d6dd8f83b2a7e86ad1
#
_entry.id   5ec40c76568b05d6dd8f83b2a7e86ad1
#
_cell.length_a   1.000
_cell.length_b   1.000
_cell.length_c   1.000
_cell.angle_alpha   90.00
_cell.angle_beta   90.00
_cell.angle_gamma   90.00
#
_symmetry.space_group_name_H-M   'P 1'
#
loop_
_entity.id
_entity.type
_entity.pdbx_description
1 polymer ?
#
loop_
_entity_poly.entity_id
_entity_poly.type
_entity_poly.pdbx_seq_one_letter_code
_entity_poly.pdbx_strand_id
1 'polypeptide(L)'
;RIINIQKNISVESYGELNSGISVNDIQQIEMLLEEPLPEDFKELYNFANGQSLDGEGLLFKDYFIDSEEVIRQLSFSKSLLKPEIRKIEFPQKSEKLLKKIINFYVERAPKHKLFGLQKSWYKIEFSFGINSYNGPYWYADNKTSLLQHELYKINDYKVIGPIIEELHELEKTGYNWDEIKLVVYANGQHEIERLDWDFGSEMTFTCFPEDSIKKKYFHYKWLPIFSDLCGNYIGMDLDPDKNGTKGQIINFGRDEENMIVLSNSLHDFFNFLLVELQKENNPIQNSKTHLHDILRKLKRT
;
A
#
# COMPACT_ATOMS: atom_id res chain seq x y z
N ARG A 1 14.17 -10.34 28.74
CA ARG A 1 15.17 -11.41 28.55
C ARG A 1 15.88 -11.24 27.20
N ILE A 2 15.16 -11.04 26.10
CA ILE A 2 15.72 -10.78 24.75
C ILE A 2 16.64 -9.54 24.79
N ILE A 3 16.18 -8.44 25.38
CA ILE A 3 16.95 -7.20 25.52
C ILE A 3 18.30 -7.46 26.22
N ASN A 4 18.30 -8.26 27.27
CA ASN A 4 19.55 -8.56 28.01
C ASN A 4 20.51 -9.40 27.14
N ILE A 5 20.01 -10.31 26.32
CA ILE A 5 20.81 -11.09 25.40
C ILE A 5 21.40 -10.19 24.31
N GLN A 6 20.60 -9.31 23.71
CA GLN A 6 21.07 -8.39 22.69
C GLN A 6 22.12 -7.40 23.22
N LYS A 7 21.92 -6.84 24.41
CA LYS A 7 22.93 -5.98 25.07
C LYS A 7 24.28 -6.71 25.32
N ASN A 8 24.25 -8.02 25.45
CA ASN A 8 25.47 -8.80 25.60
C ASN A 8 26.16 -9.14 24.26
N ILE A 9 25.44 -9.05 23.15
CA ILE A 9 25.93 -9.39 21.81
C ILE A 9 26.41 -8.14 21.05
N SER A 10 25.74 -7.00 21.23
CA SER A 10 26.07 -5.75 20.56
C SER A 10 26.63 -4.72 21.56
N VAL A 11 27.69 -4.02 21.14
CA VAL A 11 28.28 -2.90 21.90
C VAL A 11 27.46 -1.60 21.67
N GLU A 12 26.53 -1.61 20.73
CA GLU A 12 25.67 -0.48 20.38
C GLU A 12 24.61 -0.24 21.44
N SER A 13 24.34 1.01 21.76
CA SER A 13 23.29 1.38 22.73
C SER A 13 21.92 1.34 22.06
N TYR A 14 21.02 0.55 22.60
CA TYR A 14 19.62 0.56 22.21
C TYR A 14 18.89 1.75 22.80
N GLY A 15 17.86 2.24 22.09
CA GLY A 15 16.95 3.23 22.65
C GLY A 15 16.29 2.73 23.95
N GLU A 16 16.06 3.64 24.89
CA GLU A 16 15.38 3.32 26.13
C GLU A 16 13.93 2.92 25.86
N LEU A 17 13.42 1.95 26.62
CA LEU A 17 12.02 1.57 26.57
C LEU A 17 11.18 2.66 27.24
N ASN A 18 10.09 3.03 26.58
CA ASN A 18 9.12 3.96 27.12
C ASN A 18 8.29 3.30 28.25
N SER A 19 7.66 4.10 29.09
CA SER A 19 6.68 3.61 30.06
C SER A 19 5.49 2.96 29.34
N GLY A 20 4.74 2.09 30.04
CA GLY A 20 3.63 1.36 29.45
C GLY A 20 2.55 2.22 28.79
N ILE A 21 1.79 1.61 27.90
CA ILE A 21 0.73 2.27 27.10
C ILE A 21 -0.38 2.88 27.98
N SER A 22 -0.93 3.99 27.54
CA SER A 22 -2.07 4.62 28.22
C SER A 22 -3.39 3.90 27.92
N VAL A 23 -4.35 3.95 28.86
CA VAL A 23 -5.70 3.43 28.64
C VAL A 23 -6.39 4.11 27.46
N ASN A 24 -6.13 5.41 27.26
CA ASN A 24 -6.71 6.17 26.16
C ASN A 24 -6.21 5.65 24.80
N ASP A 25 -4.92 5.33 24.67
CA ASP A 25 -4.36 4.80 23.43
C ASP A 25 -4.87 3.39 23.13
N ILE A 26 -5.02 2.55 24.16
CA ILE A 26 -5.66 1.23 24.01
C ILE A 26 -7.07 1.39 23.43
N GLN A 27 -7.88 2.28 24.00
CA GLN A 27 -9.24 2.52 23.54
C GLN A 27 -9.26 3.06 22.09
N GLN A 28 -8.32 3.94 21.74
CA GLN A 28 -8.22 4.48 20.40
C GLN A 28 -7.83 3.42 19.36
N ILE A 29 -6.90 2.55 19.71
CA ILE A 29 -6.51 1.42 18.84
C ILE A 29 -7.68 0.45 18.66
N GLU A 30 -8.36 0.07 19.74
CA GLU A 30 -9.53 -0.81 19.68
C GLU A 30 -10.68 -0.21 18.84
N MET A 31 -10.88 1.10 18.91
CA MET A 31 -11.86 1.81 18.07
C MET A 31 -11.46 1.76 16.59
N LEU A 32 -10.18 1.91 16.27
CA LEU A 32 -9.69 1.80 14.89
C LEU A 32 -9.81 0.37 14.35
N LEU A 33 -9.53 -0.63 15.18
CA LEU A 33 -9.64 -2.04 14.82
C LEU A 33 -11.09 -2.54 14.76
N GLU A 34 -12.04 -1.86 15.44
CA GLU A 34 -13.42 -2.29 15.62
C GLU A 34 -13.54 -3.62 16.39
N GLU A 35 -12.53 -3.93 17.19
CA GLU A 35 -12.47 -5.11 18.05
C GLU A 35 -11.48 -4.92 19.20
N PRO A 36 -11.63 -5.71 20.29
CA PRO A 36 -10.67 -5.66 21.40
C PRO A 36 -9.28 -6.06 20.98
N LEU A 37 -8.25 -5.40 21.55
CA LEU A 37 -6.87 -5.78 21.39
C LEU A 37 -6.60 -7.17 21.98
N PRO A 38 -5.78 -8.00 21.32
CA PRO A 38 -5.29 -9.26 21.87
C PRO A 38 -4.54 -9.06 23.20
N GLU A 39 -4.71 -9.99 24.13
CA GLU A 39 -4.12 -9.86 25.48
C GLU A 39 -2.58 -9.86 25.45
N ASP A 40 -1.96 -10.68 24.62
CA ASP A 40 -0.50 -10.70 24.47
C ASP A 40 0.06 -9.38 23.91
N PHE A 41 -0.69 -8.69 23.04
CA PHE A 41 -0.35 -7.33 22.61
C PHE A 41 -0.47 -6.34 23.78
N LYS A 42 -1.55 -6.40 24.55
CA LYS A 42 -1.73 -5.55 25.73
C LYS A 42 -0.63 -5.78 26.77
N GLU A 43 -0.29 -7.03 27.03
CA GLU A 43 0.80 -7.38 27.95
C GLU A 43 2.14 -6.77 27.49
N LEU A 44 2.47 -6.87 26.19
CA LEU A 44 3.69 -6.29 25.64
C LEU A 44 3.70 -4.77 25.82
N TYR A 45 2.62 -4.10 25.42
CA TYR A 45 2.56 -2.63 25.46
C TYR A 45 2.36 -2.07 26.89
N ASN A 46 1.75 -2.82 27.79
CA ASN A 46 1.73 -2.47 29.21
C ASN A 46 3.13 -2.55 29.85
N PHE A 47 3.98 -3.48 29.38
CA PHE A 47 5.38 -3.57 29.81
C PHE A 47 6.19 -2.37 29.29
N ALA A 48 6.05 -2.02 28.02
CA ALA A 48 6.69 -0.85 27.41
C ALA A 48 5.90 -0.39 26.19
N ASN A 49 5.69 0.92 26.09
CA ASN A 49 5.03 1.56 24.94
C ASN A 49 6.10 1.99 23.93
N GLY A 50 6.69 1.02 23.22
CA GLY A 50 7.74 1.31 22.27
C GLY A 50 9.09 1.66 22.91
N GLN A 51 10.01 2.17 22.11
CA GLN A 51 11.34 2.61 22.50
C GLN A 51 11.62 4.04 22.02
N SER A 52 12.58 4.71 22.67
CA SER A 52 13.17 5.95 22.18
C SER A 52 13.89 5.73 20.85
N LEU A 53 13.84 6.72 19.96
CA LEU A 53 14.55 6.73 18.67
C LEU A 53 16.01 7.22 18.81
N ASP A 54 16.47 7.55 20.02
CA ASP A 54 17.82 8.09 20.28
C ASP A 54 18.93 7.03 20.21
N GLY A 55 18.59 5.76 19.95
CA GLY A 55 19.53 4.64 19.86
C GLY A 55 19.22 3.72 18.69
N GLU A 56 19.87 2.57 18.67
CA GLU A 56 19.61 1.51 17.72
C GLU A 56 18.26 0.83 17.98
N GLY A 57 17.72 0.18 16.94
CA GLY A 57 16.49 -0.60 17.06
C GLY A 57 16.62 -1.75 18.06
N LEU A 58 15.57 -2.00 18.83
CA LEU A 58 15.54 -3.04 19.88
C LEU A 58 15.79 -4.44 19.33
N LEU A 59 15.29 -4.73 18.15
CA LEU A 59 15.48 -6.00 17.46
C LEU A 59 16.33 -5.79 16.20
N PHE A 60 17.64 -5.80 16.38
CA PHE A 60 18.64 -5.52 15.32
C PHE A 60 18.51 -4.08 14.84
N LYS A 61 17.94 -3.81 13.68
CA LYS A 61 17.67 -2.45 13.21
C LYS A 61 16.19 -2.09 13.23
N ASP A 62 15.34 -3.00 13.69
CA ASP A 62 13.91 -2.75 13.78
C ASP A 62 13.56 -2.19 15.16
N TYR A 63 12.87 -1.05 15.15
CA TYR A 63 12.46 -0.31 16.33
C TYR A 63 11.15 -0.86 16.87
N PHE A 64 11.06 -1.05 18.18
CA PHE A 64 9.78 -1.28 18.83
C PHE A 64 9.00 0.04 18.86
N ILE A 65 7.95 0.13 18.08
CA ILE A 65 7.18 1.36 17.88
C ILE A 65 6.21 1.60 19.02
N ASP A 66 5.92 2.88 19.29
CA ASP A 66 4.97 3.30 20.30
C ASP A 66 3.51 3.29 19.80
N SER A 67 2.57 3.50 20.72
CA SER A 67 1.14 3.53 20.41
C SER A 67 0.75 4.65 19.46
N GLU A 68 1.47 5.78 19.46
CA GLU A 68 1.20 6.89 18.54
C GLU A 68 1.46 6.47 17.10
N GLU A 69 2.58 5.79 16.85
CA GLU A 69 2.89 5.24 15.54
C GLU A 69 1.90 4.14 15.13
N VAL A 70 1.53 3.24 16.05
CA VAL A 70 0.47 2.24 15.81
C VAL A 70 -0.82 2.90 15.37
N ILE A 71 -1.30 3.91 16.11
CA ILE A 71 -2.53 4.65 15.80
C ILE A 71 -2.41 5.34 14.44
N ARG A 72 -1.26 5.93 14.15
CA ARG A 72 -0.99 6.60 12.86
C ARG A 72 -1.11 5.63 11.69
N GLN A 73 -0.50 4.44 11.80
CA GLN A 73 -0.52 3.42 10.75
C GLN A 73 -1.92 2.82 10.54
N LEU A 74 -2.63 2.52 11.62
CA LEU A 74 -4.01 2.01 11.52
C LEU A 74 -4.95 3.06 10.93
N SER A 75 -4.82 4.32 11.33
CA SER A 75 -5.61 5.43 10.79
C SER A 75 -5.36 5.61 9.30
N PHE A 76 -4.10 5.57 8.88
CA PHE A 76 -3.71 5.62 7.49
C PHE A 76 -4.32 4.44 6.71
N SER A 77 -4.11 3.20 7.17
CA SER A 77 -4.64 2.00 6.52
C SER A 77 -6.17 2.03 6.44
N LYS A 78 -6.84 2.53 7.49
CA LYS A 78 -8.30 2.69 7.51
C LYS A 78 -8.79 3.77 6.55
N SER A 79 -8.03 4.84 6.36
CA SER A 79 -8.36 5.89 5.39
C SER A 79 -8.31 5.41 3.93
N LEU A 80 -7.57 4.32 3.68
CA LEU A 80 -7.53 3.66 2.38
C LEU A 80 -8.74 2.74 2.14
N LEU A 81 -9.54 2.45 3.18
CA LEU A 81 -10.80 1.71 3.00
C LEU A 81 -11.79 2.60 2.30
N LYS A 82 -12.20 2.18 1.13
CA LYS A 82 -13.22 2.89 0.38
C LYS A 82 -14.60 2.53 0.91
N PRO A 83 -15.53 3.50 0.97
CA PRO A 83 -16.92 3.17 1.26
C PRO A 83 -17.43 2.18 0.20
N GLU A 84 -18.20 1.18 0.63
CA GLU A 84 -18.91 0.29 -0.30
C GLU A 84 -19.56 1.11 -1.41
N ILE A 85 -19.26 0.74 -2.66
CA ILE A 85 -19.77 1.45 -3.84
C ILE A 85 -21.29 1.30 -3.89
N ARG A 86 -22.00 2.22 -3.25
CA ARG A 86 -23.42 2.42 -3.51
C ARG A 86 -23.55 2.94 -4.92
N LYS A 87 -24.63 2.60 -5.60
CA LYS A 87 -24.92 3.02 -6.98
C LYS A 87 -24.55 4.48 -7.20
N ILE A 88 -23.47 4.71 -7.95
CA ILE A 88 -22.86 6.02 -8.08
C ILE A 88 -23.62 6.80 -9.14
N GLU A 89 -24.21 7.93 -8.76
CA GLU A 89 -24.75 8.91 -9.69
C GLU A 89 -23.71 10.02 -9.85
N PHE A 90 -23.13 10.12 -11.03
CA PHE A 90 -22.20 11.20 -11.34
C PHE A 90 -22.97 12.50 -11.63
N PRO A 91 -22.48 13.66 -11.15
CA PRO A 91 -23.09 14.94 -11.44
C PRO A 91 -23.17 15.19 -12.96
N GLN A 92 -24.27 15.78 -13.45
CA GLN A 92 -24.41 16.13 -14.87
C GLN A 92 -23.28 17.03 -15.41
N LYS A 93 -22.64 17.81 -14.52
CA LYS A 93 -21.50 18.65 -14.86
C LYS A 93 -20.25 17.82 -15.22
N SER A 94 -20.09 16.63 -14.66
CA SER A 94 -19.00 15.69 -14.97
C SER A 94 -18.96 15.35 -16.45
N GLU A 95 -20.12 15.07 -17.05
CA GLU A 95 -20.21 14.74 -18.47
C GLU A 95 -19.72 15.90 -19.37
N LYS A 96 -20.00 17.13 -18.98
CA LYS A 96 -19.53 18.32 -19.72
C LYS A 96 -18.00 18.47 -19.60
N LEU A 97 -17.43 18.19 -18.45
CA LEU A 97 -15.97 18.25 -18.25
C LEU A 97 -15.27 17.14 -19.03
N LEU A 98 -15.77 15.91 -18.95
CA LEU A 98 -15.27 14.79 -19.75
C LEU A 98 -15.33 15.07 -21.24
N LYS A 99 -16.44 15.62 -21.75
CA LYS A 99 -16.54 16.03 -23.16
C LYS A 99 -15.50 17.07 -23.57
N LYS A 100 -15.13 18.00 -22.69
CA LYS A 100 -14.04 18.96 -22.96
C LYS A 100 -12.71 18.24 -23.14
N ILE A 101 -12.39 17.28 -22.26
CA ILE A 101 -11.16 16.49 -22.35
C ILE A 101 -11.16 15.64 -23.62
N ILE A 102 -12.25 14.94 -23.91
CA ILE A 102 -12.42 14.13 -25.12
C ILE A 102 -12.18 15.00 -26.38
N ASN A 103 -12.87 16.13 -26.49
CA ASN A 103 -12.75 17.02 -27.64
C ASN A 103 -11.31 17.53 -27.83
N PHE A 104 -10.64 17.87 -26.73
CA PHE A 104 -9.25 18.31 -26.77
C PHE A 104 -8.33 17.30 -27.49
N TYR A 105 -8.55 15.99 -27.28
CA TYR A 105 -7.76 14.95 -27.96
C TYR A 105 -8.28 14.59 -29.33
N VAL A 106 -9.59 14.57 -29.54
CA VAL A 106 -10.18 14.30 -30.85
C VAL A 106 -9.73 15.35 -31.90
N GLU A 107 -9.66 16.61 -31.50
CA GLU A 107 -9.17 17.69 -32.38
C GLU A 107 -7.69 17.55 -32.78
N ARG A 108 -6.92 16.84 -31.96
CA ARG A 108 -5.49 16.57 -32.16
C ARG A 108 -5.20 15.24 -32.86
N ALA A 109 -6.23 14.49 -33.20
CA ALA A 109 -6.08 13.19 -33.83
C ALA A 109 -5.25 13.30 -35.13
N PRO A 110 -4.28 12.40 -35.34
CA PRO A 110 -3.38 12.45 -36.49
C PRO A 110 -4.12 12.31 -37.81
N LYS A 111 -3.81 13.18 -38.76
CA LYS A 111 -4.33 13.11 -40.10
C LYS A 111 -3.33 12.39 -41.00
N HIS A 112 -3.47 11.06 -41.12
CA HIS A 112 -2.57 10.27 -41.96
C HIS A 112 -3.08 10.17 -43.40
N LYS A 113 -2.16 10.40 -44.36
CA LYS A 113 -2.36 10.06 -45.76
C LYS A 113 -1.60 8.77 -46.07
N LEU A 114 -2.29 7.66 -46.29
CA LEU A 114 -1.71 6.42 -46.79
C LEU A 114 -2.14 6.24 -48.25
N PHE A 115 -1.18 6.19 -49.20
CA PHE A 115 -1.45 6.06 -50.64
C PHE A 115 -2.44 7.11 -51.21
N GLY A 116 -2.35 8.35 -50.74
CA GLY A 116 -3.25 9.41 -51.22
C GLY A 116 -4.67 9.42 -50.62
N LEU A 117 -5.04 8.39 -49.87
CA LEU A 117 -6.30 8.33 -49.14
C LEU A 117 -6.09 8.76 -47.69
N GLN A 118 -6.97 9.64 -47.20
CA GLN A 118 -6.96 10.05 -45.82
C GLN A 118 -7.51 8.90 -44.98
N LYS A 119 -6.61 8.17 -44.26
CA LYS A 119 -7.02 7.19 -43.24
C LYS A 119 -7.40 7.95 -41.98
N SER A 120 -8.62 7.79 -41.55
CA SER A 120 -9.05 8.26 -40.22
C SER A 120 -8.53 7.30 -39.14
N TRP A 121 -8.26 7.85 -37.97
CA TRP A 121 -8.08 7.02 -36.76
C TRP A 121 -9.36 6.25 -36.47
N TYR A 122 -9.23 5.11 -35.79
CA TYR A 122 -10.34 4.26 -35.37
C TYR A 122 -10.76 4.55 -33.94
N LYS A 123 -9.76 4.56 -33.03
CA LYS A 123 -9.95 4.87 -31.61
C LYS A 123 -8.76 5.62 -31.02
N ILE A 124 -9.00 6.32 -29.93
CA ILE A 124 -8.01 6.93 -29.06
C ILE A 124 -8.16 6.28 -27.69
N GLU A 125 -7.05 5.88 -27.08
CA GLU A 125 -6.99 5.43 -25.70
C GLU A 125 -6.12 6.40 -24.91
N PHE A 126 -6.58 6.81 -23.74
CA PHE A 126 -5.79 7.61 -22.80
C PHE A 126 -6.36 7.46 -21.39
N SER A 127 -5.50 7.72 -20.40
CA SER A 127 -5.93 7.80 -19.02
C SER A 127 -5.31 8.99 -18.31
N PHE A 128 -5.96 9.44 -17.27
CA PHE A 128 -5.49 10.56 -16.46
C PHE A 128 -5.97 10.44 -15.02
N GLY A 129 -5.15 10.93 -14.10
CA GLY A 129 -5.44 11.15 -12.70
C GLY A 129 -4.94 12.53 -12.27
N ILE A 130 -5.04 12.86 -10.99
CA ILE A 130 -4.59 14.18 -10.50
C ILE A 130 -3.09 14.38 -10.74
N ASN A 131 -2.28 13.32 -10.61
CA ASN A 131 -0.82 13.36 -10.80
C ASN A 131 -0.33 12.32 -11.81
N SER A 132 -1.22 11.71 -12.55
CA SER A 132 -0.90 10.66 -13.52
C SER A 132 -1.50 10.96 -14.88
N TYR A 133 -0.78 10.54 -15.91
CA TYR A 133 -1.23 10.71 -17.29
C TYR A 133 -0.58 9.66 -18.18
N ASN A 134 -1.38 8.99 -19.01
CA ASN A 134 -0.90 7.98 -19.93
C ASN A 134 -1.63 8.09 -21.29
N GLY A 135 -0.89 8.15 -22.36
CA GLY A 135 -1.38 8.39 -23.71
C GLY A 135 -1.24 9.84 -24.15
N PRO A 136 -1.98 10.31 -25.14
CA PRO A 136 -2.96 9.56 -25.95
C PRO A 136 -2.32 8.59 -26.95
N TYR A 137 -3.00 7.49 -27.20
CA TYR A 137 -2.63 6.49 -28.19
C TYR A 137 -3.70 6.44 -29.28
N TRP A 138 -3.34 6.73 -30.53
CA TRP A 138 -4.26 6.65 -31.66
C TRP A 138 -4.06 5.36 -32.42
N TYR A 139 -5.14 4.68 -32.74
CA TYR A 139 -5.13 3.39 -33.44
C TYR A 139 -5.84 3.48 -34.78
N ALA A 140 -5.34 2.73 -35.77
CA ALA A 140 -5.95 2.61 -37.09
C ALA A 140 -7.07 1.56 -37.15
N ASP A 141 -7.11 0.66 -36.17
CA ASP A 141 -8.08 -0.44 -36.07
C ASP A 141 -8.41 -0.71 -34.59
N ASN A 142 -9.25 -1.74 -34.35
CA ASN A 142 -9.69 -2.13 -33.03
C ASN A 142 -8.70 -3.06 -32.29
N LYS A 143 -7.53 -3.35 -32.87
CA LYS A 143 -6.53 -4.24 -32.27
C LYS A 143 -5.34 -3.46 -31.71
N THR A 144 -4.25 -3.43 -32.46
CA THR A 144 -2.97 -2.88 -31.98
C THR A 144 -2.26 -2.03 -33.02
N SER A 145 -2.90 -1.66 -34.14
CA SER A 145 -2.27 -0.84 -35.17
C SER A 145 -2.14 0.61 -34.73
N LEU A 146 -1.15 0.87 -33.86
CA LEU A 146 -0.85 2.19 -33.34
C LEU A 146 -0.47 3.15 -34.47
N LEU A 147 -1.20 4.26 -34.63
CA LEU A 147 -0.88 5.31 -35.60
C LEU A 147 0.13 6.30 -35.04
N GLN A 148 -0.09 6.71 -33.80
CA GLN A 148 0.76 7.69 -33.14
C GLN A 148 0.65 7.53 -31.63
N HIS A 149 1.80 7.65 -30.96
CA HIS A 149 1.94 7.85 -29.54
C HIS A 149 2.51 9.25 -29.31
N GLU A 150 1.77 10.11 -28.66
CA GLU A 150 2.28 11.37 -28.18
C GLU A 150 2.62 11.27 -26.70
N LEU A 151 3.86 11.52 -26.36
CA LEU A 151 4.25 11.69 -24.98
C LEU A 151 3.59 12.96 -24.45
N TYR A 152 3.18 12.88 -23.17
CA TYR A 152 2.65 14.00 -22.42
C TYR A 152 3.50 15.26 -22.60
N LYS A 153 2.88 16.33 -23.06
CA LYS A 153 3.50 17.66 -23.17
C LYS A 153 3.04 18.52 -21.99
N ILE A 154 3.98 19.12 -21.28
CA ILE A 154 3.69 20.04 -20.17
C ILE A 154 2.64 21.10 -20.56
N ASN A 155 2.61 21.51 -21.82
CA ASN A 155 1.63 22.47 -22.31
C ASN A 155 0.20 21.89 -22.37
N ASP A 156 0.04 20.60 -22.59
CA ASP A 156 -1.29 19.96 -22.61
C ASP A 156 -1.87 19.91 -21.20
N TYR A 157 -1.04 19.64 -20.19
CA TYR A 157 -1.46 19.68 -18.79
C TYR A 157 -1.94 21.06 -18.35
N LYS A 158 -1.34 22.14 -18.83
CA LYS A 158 -1.81 23.49 -18.54
C LYS A 158 -3.27 23.74 -19.00
N VAL A 159 -3.70 23.01 -20.03
CA VAL A 159 -5.07 23.12 -20.57
C VAL A 159 -6.04 22.16 -19.88
N ILE A 160 -5.64 20.90 -19.74
CA ILE A 160 -6.56 19.86 -19.23
C ILE A 160 -6.47 19.66 -17.71
N GLY A 161 -5.33 19.96 -17.09
CA GLY A 161 -5.11 19.79 -15.64
C GLY A 161 -6.21 20.47 -14.80
N PRO A 162 -6.52 21.74 -15.00
CA PRO A 162 -7.59 22.40 -14.28
C PRO A 162 -8.98 21.75 -14.49
N ILE A 163 -9.21 21.12 -15.67
CA ILE A 163 -10.45 20.42 -15.95
C ILE A 163 -10.50 19.08 -15.19
N ILE A 164 -9.37 18.39 -15.10
CA ILE A 164 -9.20 17.15 -14.32
C ILE A 164 -9.42 17.42 -12.84
N GLU A 165 -8.79 18.47 -12.31
CA GLU A 165 -8.95 18.87 -10.90
C GLU A 165 -10.41 19.24 -10.59
N GLU A 166 -11.09 20.02 -11.46
CA GLU A 166 -12.50 20.34 -11.30
C GLU A 166 -13.39 19.09 -11.35
N LEU A 167 -13.08 18.14 -12.23
CA LEU A 167 -13.81 16.88 -12.34
C LEU A 167 -13.65 16.03 -11.07
N HIS A 168 -12.42 15.90 -10.58
CA HIS A 168 -12.13 15.16 -9.35
C HIS A 168 -12.85 15.77 -8.14
N GLU A 169 -12.75 17.10 -7.95
CA GLU A 169 -13.42 17.79 -6.86
C GLU A 169 -14.95 17.65 -6.91
N LEU A 170 -15.51 17.60 -8.13
CA LEU A 170 -16.94 17.42 -8.32
C LEU A 170 -17.43 16.00 -7.99
N GLU A 171 -16.63 15.02 -8.28
CA GLU A 171 -16.98 13.59 -8.14
C GLU A 171 -16.56 13.00 -6.78
N LYS A 172 -15.61 13.58 -6.06
CA LYS A 172 -15.04 13.02 -4.82
C LYS A 172 -16.05 12.72 -3.71
N THR A 173 -17.19 13.42 -3.68
CA THR A 173 -18.25 13.17 -2.69
C THR A 173 -19.08 11.93 -2.98
N GLY A 174 -19.12 11.51 -4.26
CA GLY A 174 -19.82 10.29 -4.68
C GLY A 174 -18.88 9.14 -4.96
N TYR A 175 -17.74 9.43 -5.55
CA TYR A 175 -16.71 8.45 -5.89
C TYR A 175 -15.35 9.12 -6.03
N ASN A 176 -14.41 8.69 -5.22
CA ASN A 176 -13.04 9.19 -5.26
C ASN A 176 -12.19 8.25 -6.13
N TRP A 177 -12.07 8.56 -7.40
CA TRP A 177 -11.24 7.83 -8.35
C TRP A 177 -9.80 8.38 -8.35
N ASP A 178 -8.83 7.51 -8.59
CA ASP A 178 -7.42 7.88 -8.78
C ASP A 178 -7.09 8.07 -10.27
N GLU A 179 -7.75 7.33 -11.14
CA GLU A 179 -7.55 7.39 -12.59
C GLU A 179 -8.86 7.23 -13.35
N ILE A 180 -9.01 7.97 -14.45
CA ILE A 180 -10.04 7.74 -15.45
C ILE A 180 -9.38 7.24 -16.72
N LYS A 181 -9.80 6.06 -17.19
CA LYS A 181 -9.47 5.56 -18.54
C LYS A 181 -10.57 5.90 -19.51
N LEU A 182 -10.17 6.33 -20.68
CA LEU A 182 -11.07 6.71 -21.77
C LEU A 182 -10.67 5.99 -23.05
N VAL A 183 -11.66 5.37 -23.69
CA VAL A 183 -11.57 4.90 -25.07
C VAL A 183 -12.58 5.68 -25.89
N VAL A 184 -12.12 6.44 -26.87
CA VAL A 184 -12.96 7.26 -27.74
C VAL A 184 -12.85 6.76 -29.16
N TYR A 185 -13.96 6.44 -29.76
CA TYR A 185 -14.06 5.95 -31.15
C TYR A 185 -14.33 7.07 -32.13
N ALA A 186 -13.85 6.89 -33.36
CA ALA A 186 -14.05 7.90 -34.43
C ALA A 186 -15.53 8.14 -34.81
N ASN A 187 -16.42 7.20 -34.47
CA ASN A 187 -17.86 7.33 -34.64
C ASN A 187 -18.55 8.17 -33.54
N GLY A 188 -17.78 8.69 -32.58
CA GLY A 188 -18.27 9.49 -31.45
C GLY A 188 -18.70 8.70 -30.22
N GLN A 189 -18.68 7.37 -30.28
CA GLN A 189 -18.88 6.55 -29.09
C GLN A 189 -17.66 6.63 -28.15
N HIS A 190 -17.88 6.46 -26.87
CA HIS A 190 -16.79 6.41 -25.90
C HIS A 190 -17.13 5.47 -24.75
N GLU A 191 -16.08 4.93 -24.14
CA GLU A 191 -16.11 4.12 -22.94
C GLU A 191 -15.33 4.87 -21.86
N ILE A 192 -15.86 4.90 -20.65
CA ILE A 192 -15.26 5.58 -19.50
C ILE A 192 -15.20 4.60 -18.36
N GLU A 193 -14.01 4.37 -17.86
CA GLU A 193 -13.76 3.57 -16.67
C GLU A 193 -13.11 4.47 -15.61
N ARG A 194 -13.70 4.52 -14.43
CA ARG A 194 -13.09 5.17 -13.26
C ARG A 194 -12.43 4.11 -12.42
N LEU A 195 -11.12 4.22 -12.34
CA LEU A 195 -10.29 3.32 -11.57
C LEU A 195 -9.96 3.98 -10.26
N ASP A 196 -10.15 3.21 -9.30
CA ASP A 196 -9.75 3.47 -7.97
C ASP A 196 -8.60 2.48 -7.70
N TRP A 197 -7.39 2.98 -7.63
CA TRP A 197 -6.24 2.18 -7.27
C TRP A 197 -6.41 1.81 -5.80
N ASP A 198 -7.05 0.67 -5.55
CA ASP A 198 -6.87 0.00 -4.27
C ASP A 198 -5.38 -0.29 -4.16
N PHE A 199 -4.66 0.53 -3.39
CA PHE A 199 -3.26 0.28 -3.06
C PHE A 199 -3.17 -1.08 -2.35
N GLY A 200 -3.35 -2.15 -3.10
CA GLY A 200 -3.27 -3.48 -2.55
C GLY A 200 -3.94 -4.60 -3.31
N SER A 201 -4.86 -4.38 -4.24
CA SER A 201 -5.64 -5.51 -4.78
C SER A 201 -5.00 -6.25 -5.95
N GLU A 202 -4.00 -5.74 -6.64
CA GLU A 202 -3.42 -6.39 -7.83
C GLU A 202 -1.89 -6.35 -7.93
N MET A 203 -1.18 -5.96 -6.89
CA MET A 203 0.26 -6.15 -6.87
C MET A 203 0.56 -7.65 -6.81
N THR A 204 1.65 -8.06 -7.41
CA THR A 204 2.17 -9.44 -7.42
C THR A 204 2.67 -9.89 -6.03
N PHE A 205 1.88 -9.61 -4.99
CA PHE A 205 2.18 -10.07 -3.64
C PHE A 205 2.14 -11.59 -3.58
N THR A 206 3.15 -12.14 -2.95
CA THR A 206 3.18 -13.54 -2.56
C THR A 206 3.15 -13.65 -1.05
N CYS A 207 2.61 -14.76 -0.54
CA CYS A 207 2.71 -15.05 0.88
C CYS A 207 3.15 -16.49 1.12
N PHE A 208 3.82 -16.71 2.24
CA PHE A 208 4.19 -18.04 2.68
C PHE A 208 3.82 -18.24 4.15
N PRO A 209 3.08 -19.31 4.49
CA PRO A 209 2.42 -20.28 3.60
C PRO A 209 1.42 -19.65 2.62
N GLU A 210 1.14 -20.34 1.51
CA GLU A 210 0.19 -19.85 0.49
C GLU A 210 -1.19 -19.62 1.10
N ASP A 211 -1.83 -18.48 0.73
CA ASP A 211 -3.14 -18.06 1.21
C ASP A 211 -3.25 -17.90 2.75
N SER A 212 -2.14 -17.64 3.44
CA SER A 212 -2.14 -17.37 4.88
C SER A 212 -2.27 -15.90 5.23
N ILE A 213 -1.91 -15.00 4.32
CA ILE A 213 -1.93 -13.55 4.50
C ILE A 213 -2.68 -12.94 3.33
N LYS A 214 -3.59 -12.01 3.57
CA LYS A 214 -4.25 -11.27 2.51
C LYS A 214 -3.24 -10.48 1.70
N LYS A 215 -3.25 -10.66 0.37
CA LYS A 215 -2.30 -10.02 -0.56
C LYS A 215 -2.65 -8.53 -0.73
N LYS A 216 -2.22 -7.70 0.22
CA LYS A 216 -2.46 -6.26 0.27
C LYS A 216 -1.19 -5.51 0.62
N TYR A 217 -1.12 -4.25 0.20
CA TYR A 217 -0.02 -3.37 0.57
C TYR A 217 -0.11 -2.95 2.05
N PHE A 218 -1.30 -2.60 2.52
CA PHE A 218 -1.65 -2.31 3.91
C PHE A 218 -3.02 -2.90 4.24
N HIS A 219 -3.20 -3.24 5.52
CA HIS A 219 -4.49 -3.68 6.02
C HIS A 219 -4.74 -3.08 7.41
N TYR A 220 -5.93 -2.49 7.63
CA TYR A 220 -6.25 -1.83 8.91
C TYR A 220 -6.36 -2.81 10.09
N LYS A 221 -6.36 -4.12 9.82
CA LYS A 221 -6.31 -5.19 10.82
C LYS A 221 -4.90 -5.78 10.99
N TRP A 222 -3.88 -5.18 10.38
CA TRP A 222 -2.49 -5.52 10.64
C TRP A 222 -1.92 -4.55 11.66
N LEU A 223 -1.67 -5.07 12.86
CA LEU A 223 -1.26 -4.30 14.03
C LEU A 223 0.27 -4.25 14.09
N PRO A 224 0.91 -3.14 13.68
CA PRO A 224 2.36 -3.07 13.62
C PRO A 224 2.96 -3.07 15.03
N ILE A 225 4.12 -3.71 15.20
CA ILE A 225 4.83 -3.82 16.48
C ILE A 225 6.28 -3.34 16.33
N PHE A 226 6.97 -3.76 15.27
CA PHE A 226 8.32 -3.32 14.95
C PHE A 226 8.35 -2.67 13.58
N SER A 227 9.25 -1.69 13.41
CA SER A 227 9.44 -0.95 12.17
C SER A 227 10.91 -0.74 11.84
N ASP A 228 11.26 -0.78 10.56
CA ASP A 228 12.56 -0.36 10.05
C ASP A 228 12.68 1.16 9.86
N LEU A 229 11.64 1.93 10.20
CA LEU A 229 11.47 3.37 9.96
C LEU A 229 11.48 3.76 8.46
N CYS A 230 11.45 2.80 7.55
CA CYS A 230 11.40 3.00 6.11
C CYS A 230 10.05 2.59 5.50
N GLY A 231 9.09 2.20 6.35
CA GLY A 231 7.74 1.80 5.92
C GLY A 231 7.50 0.30 5.87
N ASN A 232 8.44 -0.49 6.43
CA ASN A 232 8.26 -1.93 6.61
C ASN A 232 8.06 -2.25 8.09
N TYR A 233 7.24 -3.27 8.35
CA TYR A 233 6.79 -3.62 9.69
C TYR A 233 6.83 -5.14 9.92
N ILE A 234 7.02 -5.51 11.17
CA ILE A 234 6.64 -6.79 11.73
C ILE A 234 5.47 -6.53 12.67
N GLY A 235 4.39 -7.27 12.51
CA GLY A 235 3.19 -7.04 13.31
C GLY A 235 2.25 -8.22 13.33
N MET A 236 1.12 -8.04 14.00
CA MET A 236 0.11 -9.06 14.23
C MET A 236 -1.01 -8.92 13.20
N ASP A 237 -1.35 -10.02 12.55
CA ASP A 237 -2.44 -10.12 11.59
C ASP A 237 -3.74 -10.56 12.30
N LEU A 238 -4.69 -9.64 12.42
CA LEU A 238 -5.99 -9.90 13.04
C LEU A 238 -7.08 -10.30 12.03
N ASP A 239 -6.76 -10.29 10.74
CA ASP A 239 -7.70 -10.66 9.67
C ASP A 239 -6.97 -11.42 8.55
N PRO A 240 -6.45 -12.64 8.88
CA PRO A 240 -5.67 -13.45 7.96
C PRO A 240 -6.51 -13.94 6.76
N ASP A 241 -5.83 -14.45 5.75
CA ASP A 241 -6.48 -15.17 4.65
C ASP A 241 -6.86 -16.60 5.10
N LYS A 242 -7.52 -17.34 4.22
CA LYS A 242 -8.20 -18.64 4.51
C LYS A 242 -7.34 -19.71 5.17
N ASN A 243 -6.01 -19.70 4.96
CA ASN A 243 -5.07 -20.64 5.54
C ASN A 243 -4.27 -20.06 6.72
N GLY A 244 -4.51 -18.78 7.06
CA GLY A 244 -3.83 -18.10 8.15
C GLY A 244 -4.51 -18.31 9.50
N THR A 245 -3.84 -17.86 10.55
CA THR A 245 -4.34 -17.89 11.92
C THR A 245 -4.44 -16.48 12.48
N LYS A 246 -5.59 -16.10 13.02
CA LYS A 246 -5.77 -14.79 13.65
C LYS A 246 -4.77 -14.62 14.80
N GLY A 247 -4.04 -13.51 14.80
CA GLY A 247 -2.97 -13.23 15.75
C GLY A 247 -1.59 -13.73 15.32
N GLN A 248 -1.47 -14.30 14.12
CA GLN A 248 -0.17 -14.66 13.54
C GLN A 248 0.72 -13.41 13.37
N ILE A 249 2.02 -13.59 13.46
CA ILE A 249 2.99 -12.51 13.26
C ILE A 249 3.50 -12.58 11.82
N ILE A 250 3.45 -11.45 11.13
CA ILE A 250 3.79 -11.30 9.71
C ILE A 250 4.75 -10.14 9.49
N ASN A 251 5.47 -10.15 8.36
CA ASN A 251 6.09 -8.96 7.80
C ASN A 251 5.17 -8.35 6.75
N PHE A 252 5.10 -7.04 6.71
CA PHE A 252 4.33 -6.27 5.73
C PHE A 252 4.88 -4.86 5.57
N GLY A 253 4.53 -4.19 4.50
CA GLY A 253 4.93 -2.79 4.29
C GLY A 253 5.38 -2.52 2.87
N ARG A 254 6.02 -1.37 2.73
CA ARG A 254 6.36 -0.75 1.45
C ARG A 254 7.15 -1.66 0.49
N ASP A 255 8.14 -2.39 1.02
CA ASP A 255 9.06 -3.20 0.23
C ASP A 255 8.83 -4.71 0.48
N GLU A 256 7.67 -5.06 1.08
CA GLU A 256 7.33 -6.42 1.51
C GLU A 256 6.39 -7.14 0.53
N GLU A 257 6.78 -7.24 -0.73
CA GLU A 257 6.02 -7.98 -1.77
C GLU A 257 5.93 -9.48 -1.50
N ASN A 258 6.86 -10.02 -0.68
CA ASN A 258 6.90 -11.42 -0.28
C ASN A 258 6.65 -11.53 1.22
N MET A 259 5.39 -11.56 1.59
CA MET A 259 4.98 -11.67 2.99
C MET A 259 5.16 -13.09 3.54
N ILE A 260 5.48 -13.19 4.81
CA ILE A 260 5.74 -14.47 5.47
C ILE A 260 5.07 -14.49 6.85
N VAL A 261 4.44 -15.61 7.19
CA VAL A 261 4.03 -15.89 8.56
C VAL A 261 5.28 -16.24 9.37
N LEU A 262 5.70 -15.34 10.23
CA LEU A 262 6.89 -15.47 11.06
C LEU A 262 6.64 -16.40 12.26
N SER A 263 5.43 -16.36 12.81
CA SER A 263 4.96 -17.27 13.88
C SER A 263 3.43 -17.24 13.98
N ASN A 264 2.85 -18.20 14.70
CA ASN A 264 1.40 -18.30 14.88
C ASN A 264 0.88 -17.40 16.02
N SER A 265 1.75 -16.86 16.86
CA SER A 265 1.40 -15.94 17.94
C SER A 265 2.58 -15.05 18.31
N LEU A 266 2.33 -13.96 19.03
CA LEU A 266 3.37 -13.08 19.56
C LEU A 266 4.25 -13.81 20.58
N HIS A 267 3.67 -14.67 21.39
CA HIS A 267 4.40 -15.51 22.35
C HIS A 267 5.40 -16.44 21.63
N ASP A 268 4.96 -17.14 20.59
CA ASP A 268 5.83 -18.05 19.83
C ASP A 268 6.91 -17.29 19.07
N PHE A 269 6.61 -16.10 18.58
CA PHE A 269 7.57 -15.21 17.94
C PHE A 269 8.73 -14.86 18.89
N PHE A 270 8.41 -14.41 20.11
CA PHE A 270 9.45 -14.09 21.09
C PHE A 270 10.21 -15.33 21.57
N ASN A 271 9.56 -16.47 21.72
CA ASN A 271 10.22 -17.72 22.06
C ASN A 271 11.19 -18.16 20.95
N PHE A 272 10.77 -18.07 19.70
CA PHE A 272 11.63 -18.34 18.55
C PHE A 272 12.87 -17.42 18.55
N LEU A 273 12.68 -16.11 18.69
CA LEU A 273 13.78 -15.16 18.77
C LEU A 273 14.73 -15.46 19.93
N LEU A 274 14.19 -15.81 21.09
CA LEU A 274 14.99 -16.14 22.26
C LEU A 274 15.85 -17.38 22.03
N VAL A 275 15.30 -18.42 21.42
CA VAL A 275 16.02 -19.65 21.07
C VAL A 275 17.10 -19.37 20.03
N GLU A 276 16.76 -18.62 18.99
CA GLU A 276 17.72 -18.26 17.94
C GLU A 276 18.89 -17.45 18.48
N LEU A 277 18.63 -16.44 19.32
CA LEU A 277 19.66 -15.61 19.95
C LEU A 277 20.61 -16.37 20.91
N GLN A 278 20.22 -17.54 21.38
CA GLN A 278 21.03 -18.38 22.26
C GLN A 278 21.94 -19.38 21.52
N LYS A 279 21.76 -19.56 20.22
CA LYS A 279 22.59 -20.46 19.42
C LYS A 279 23.99 -19.88 19.22
N GLU A 280 25.01 -20.67 19.40
CA GLU A 280 26.39 -20.32 19.03
C GLU A 280 26.49 -20.18 17.50
N ASN A 281 27.19 -19.13 17.03
CA ASN A 281 27.34 -18.80 15.59
C ASN A 281 26.05 -18.55 14.84
N ASN A 282 25.03 -18.01 15.49
CA ASN A 282 23.77 -17.68 14.87
C ASN A 282 23.97 -16.59 13.78
N PRO A 283 23.42 -16.78 12.55
CA PRO A 283 23.40 -15.73 11.52
C PRO A 283 22.79 -14.41 12.00
N ILE A 284 21.86 -14.47 12.95
CA ILE A 284 21.21 -13.30 13.56
C ILE A 284 22.22 -12.46 14.34
N GLN A 285 23.12 -13.08 15.12
CA GLN A 285 24.09 -12.40 15.98
C GLN A 285 25.11 -11.56 15.22
N ASN A 286 25.43 -11.95 14.00
CA ASN A 286 26.43 -11.30 13.15
C ASN A 286 25.82 -10.38 12.09
N SER A 287 24.49 -10.22 12.09
CA SER A 287 23.79 -9.47 11.06
C SER A 287 23.67 -7.99 11.42
N LYS A 288 24.08 -7.13 10.48
CA LYS A 288 23.80 -5.68 10.50
C LYS A 288 22.54 -5.34 9.72
N THR A 289 21.71 -6.33 9.40
CA THR A 289 20.48 -6.17 8.60
C THR A 289 19.23 -6.10 9.50
N HIS A 290 18.15 -5.69 8.93
CA HIS A 290 16.84 -5.67 9.60
C HIS A 290 16.37 -7.09 9.95
N LEU A 291 15.62 -7.21 11.04
CA LEU A 291 15.13 -8.49 11.54
C LEU A 291 14.28 -9.23 10.51
N HIS A 292 13.40 -8.51 9.80
CA HIS A 292 12.53 -9.10 8.78
C HIS A 292 13.33 -9.80 7.66
N ASP A 293 14.46 -9.24 7.23
CA ASP A 293 15.33 -9.85 6.22
C ASP A 293 15.98 -11.15 6.70
N ILE A 294 16.35 -11.16 7.98
CA ILE A 294 16.94 -12.34 8.61
C ILE A 294 15.91 -13.46 8.72
N LEU A 295 14.72 -13.14 9.22
CA LEU A 295 13.65 -14.11 9.42
C LEU A 295 13.15 -14.67 8.08
N ARG A 296 13.10 -13.84 7.04
CA ARG A 296 12.77 -14.27 5.68
C ARG A 296 13.74 -15.33 5.15
N LYS A 297 15.04 -15.19 5.44
CA LYS A 297 16.05 -16.19 5.05
C LYS A 297 15.91 -17.48 5.85
N LEU A 298 15.67 -17.38 7.16
CA LEU A 298 15.55 -18.56 8.04
C LEU A 298 14.28 -19.39 7.79
N LYS A 299 13.18 -18.77 7.34
CA LYS A 299 11.90 -19.46 7.10
C LYS A 299 11.78 -20.06 5.70
N ARG A 300 12.67 -19.70 4.77
CA ARG A 300 12.71 -20.26 3.41
C ARG A 300 13.61 -21.49 3.29
N THR A 301 14.41 -21.79 4.33
CA THR A 301 15.23 -23.01 4.46
C THR A 301 14.46 -24.08 5.23
#